data_acfe015e1d4a97dd592b7ab7c95f3cb6
#
_entry.id   acfe015e1d4a97dd592b7ab7c95f3cb6
#
_cell.length_a   1.000
_cell.length_b   1.000
_cell.length_c   1.000
_cell.angle_alpha   90.00
_cell.angle_beta   90.00
_cell.angle_gamma   90.00
#
_symmetry.space_group_name_H-M   'P 1'
#
loop_
_entity.id
_entity.type
_entity.pdbx_description
1 polymer ?
#
loop_
_entity_poly.entity_id
_entity_poly.type
_entity_poly.pdbx_seq_one_letter_code
_entity_poly.pdbx_strand_id
1 'polypeptide(L)'
;MRILAASAIVRALTAIAQPQRVPVVGFLNSASPATYSFTATAFLEGLRQVGYVEGRNVAIEYRWANNDYTQLPALAAELATRKVDVIAATGDIASARAALSATATIPIIFTVGSDPVPFGLVTSLSRPDGNATGVTLFSSTLMAKRLEFLREVAPNARLIALLMNPDNLNYEVDVKAAEGAARGLGRQTIIVHAKSPAEIDVAFDAISQKHAGAVLIASDPMFLGQRDRLAALAARYVLPVVSWTREFAVAGVLLSYGTSIVWMYREAGIYAGRILKGARPSDLPVMQPTKFELVINLKTAKSLGLTIPQSLLLRADEVIQ
;
A
#
# COMPACT_ATOMS: atom_id res chain seq x y z
N MET A 1 47.70 -23.31 69.09
CA MET A 1 46.57 -22.53 68.55
C MET A 1 46.86 -22.21 67.05
N ARG A 2 46.31 -23.01 66.13
CA ARG A 2 46.59 -22.90 64.71
C ARG A 2 45.35 -22.26 64.09
N ILE A 3 45.50 -21.06 63.48
CA ILE A 3 44.46 -20.33 62.78
C ILE A 3 44.47 -20.81 61.30
N LEU A 4 43.43 -21.50 60.88
CA LEU A 4 43.18 -21.85 59.47
C LEU A 4 42.55 -20.66 58.82
N ALA A 5 43.26 -20.04 57.86
CA ALA A 5 42.69 -19.02 56.94
C ALA A 5 42.01 -19.74 55.76
N ALA A 6 40.72 -19.63 55.69
CA ALA A 6 39.93 -20.10 54.52
C ALA A 6 39.96 -19.04 53.45
N SER A 7 40.63 -19.30 52.32
CA SER A 7 40.61 -18.45 51.11
C SER A 7 39.37 -18.79 50.32
N ALA A 8 38.41 -17.89 50.28
CA ALA A 8 37.25 -17.95 49.37
C ALA A 8 37.65 -17.51 47.95
N ILE A 9 37.70 -18.45 47.02
CA ILE A 9 37.92 -18.17 45.59
C ILE A 9 36.58 -17.76 44.99
N VAL A 10 36.41 -16.47 44.76
CA VAL A 10 35.28 -15.94 43.97
C VAL A 10 35.55 -16.22 42.49
N ARG A 11 34.90 -17.22 41.93
CA ARG A 11 34.85 -17.43 40.45
C ARG A 11 33.91 -16.41 39.84
N ALA A 12 34.45 -15.39 39.19
CA ALA A 12 33.71 -14.53 38.31
C ALA A 12 33.23 -15.34 37.08
N LEU A 13 31.95 -15.68 37.02
CA LEU A 13 31.31 -16.21 35.82
C LEU A 13 31.27 -15.09 34.82
N THR A 14 32.22 -15.03 33.89
CA THR A 14 32.11 -14.26 32.69
C THR A 14 31.01 -14.92 31.83
N ALA A 15 29.80 -14.35 31.85
CA ALA A 15 28.76 -14.70 30.91
C ALA A 15 29.28 -14.33 29.52
N ILE A 16 29.69 -15.29 28.72
CA ILE A 16 29.98 -15.13 27.32
C ILE A 16 28.61 -14.81 26.69
N ALA A 17 28.35 -13.55 26.37
CA ALA A 17 27.18 -13.15 25.60
C ALA A 17 27.26 -13.92 24.26
N GLN A 18 26.36 -14.89 24.09
CA GLN A 18 26.18 -15.50 22.78
C GLN A 18 25.93 -14.41 21.76
N PRO A 19 26.57 -14.44 20.58
CA PRO A 19 26.27 -13.46 19.53
C PRO A 19 24.78 -13.54 19.26
N GLN A 20 24.08 -12.46 19.55
CA GLN A 20 22.64 -12.38 19.38
C GLN A 20 22.38 -12.49 17.87
N ARG A 21 21.65 -13.53 17.46
CA ARG A 21 21.28 -13.75 16.06
C ARG A 21 20.62 -12.48 15.54
N VAL A 22 21.10 -11.97 14.42
CA VAL A 22 20.46 -10.83 13.73
C VAL A 22 19.09 -11.30 13.20
N PRO A 23 17.98 -10.68 13.64
CA PRO A 23 16.66 -11.06 13.16
C PRO A 23 16.50 -10.75 11.68
N VAL A 24 15.67 -11.52 11.00
CA VAL A 24 15.42 -11.44 9.56
C VAL A 24 13.96 -11.08 9.30
N VAL A 25 13.71 -10.04 8.53
CA VAL A 25 12.39 -9.69 8.02
C VAL A 25 12.29 -10.09 6.55
N GLY A 26 11.33 -10.93 6.21
CA GLY A 26 10.97 -11.20 4.82
C GLY A 26 10.06 -10.10 4.30
N PHE A 27 10.50 -9.32 3.34
CA PHE A 27 9.71 -8.28 2.68
C PHE A 27 9.14 -8.85 1.36
N LEU A 28 7.87 -9.26 1.38
CA LEU A 28 7.13 -9.74 0.23
C LEU A 28 6.29 -8.60 -0.36
N ASN A 29 6.42 -8.33 -1.66
CA ASN A 29 5.66 -7.28 -2.32
C ASN A 29 5.21 -7.72 -3.72
N SER A 30 3.97 -7.40 -4.10
CA SER A 30 3.40 -7.73 -5.41
C SER A 30 3.96 -6.89 -6.56
N ALA A 31 4.43 -5.69 -6.29
CA ALA A 31 4.94 -4.76 -7.30
C ALA A 31 6.39 -5.06 -7.75
N SER A 32 6.99 -4.14 -8.49
CA SER A 32 8.36 -4.20 -8.95
C SER A 32 9.28 -3.26 -8.15
N PRO A 33 10.50 -3.67 -7.77
CA PRO A 33 11.43 -2.81 -7.08
C PRO A 33 11.83 -1.57 -7.89
N ALA A 34 11.83 -1.67 -9.21
CA ALA A 34 12.20 -0.56 -10.10
C ALA A 34 11.29 0.68 -9.93
N THR A 35 10.02 0.47 -9.61
CA THR A 35 9.00 1.54 -9.54
C THR A 35 8.39 1.71 -8.15
N TYR A 36 8.63 0.77 -7.23
CA TYR A 36 7.96 0.71 -5.94
C TYR A 36 8.91 0.69 -4.73
N SER A 37 10.24 0.78 -4.96
CA SER A 37 11.26 0.73 -3.89
C SER A 37 11.13 1.83 -2.82
N PHE A 38 10.51 2.97 -3.16
CA PHE A 38 10.26 4.04 -2.19
C PHE A 38 9.40 3.59 -1.00
N THR A 39 8.54 2.58 -1.19
CA THR A 39 7.75 1.99 -0.11
C THR A 39 8.59 1.15 0.82
N ALA A 40 9.57 0.40 0.29
CA ALA A 40 10.55 -0.30 1.12
C ALA A 40 11.40 0.68 1.95
N THR A 41 11.79 1.83 1.35
CA THR A 41 12.46 2.90 2.09
C THR A 41 11.61 3.41 3.26
N ALA A 42 10.32 3.63 3.04
CA ALA A 42 9.40 4.05 4.11
C ALA A 42 9.26 2.97 5.21
N PHE A 43 9.21 1.69 4.84
CA PHE A 43 9.19 0.57 5.77
C PHE A 43 10.47 0.52 6.63
N LEU A 44 11.65 0.67 6.01
CA LEU A 44 12.94 0.73 6.71
C LEU A 44 13.01 1.92 7.67
N GLU A 45 12.44 3.06 7.30
CA GLU A 45 12.34 4.21 8.18
C GLU A 45 11.50 3.91 9.43
N GLY A 46 10.38 3.18 9.27
CA GLY A 46 9.56 2.71 10.38
C GLY A 46 10.33 1.77 11.30
N LEU A 47 11.06 0.81 10.76
CA LEU A 47 11.96 -0.07 11.51
C LEU A 47 13.01 0.74 12.30
N ARG A 48 13.60 1.75 11.67
CA ARG A 48 14.62 2.62 12.28
C ARG A 48 14.07 3.39 13.49
N GLN A 49 12.82 3.86 13.42
CA GLN A 49 12.16 4.58 14.52
C GLN A 49 12.03 3.74 15.78
N VAL A 50 12.00 2.42 15.66
CA VAL A 50 11.95 1.47 16.77
C VAL A 50 13.28 0.77 17.05
N GLY A 51 14.37 1.29 16.45
CA GLY A 51 15.75 0.89 16.77
C GLY A 51 16.34 -0.22 15.90
N TYR A 52 15.68 -0.61 14.81
CA TYR A 52 16.21 -1.59 13.84
C TYR A 52 16.76 -0.88 12.59
N VAL A 53 18.01 -1.22 12.24
CA VAL A 53 18.72 -0.66 11.08
C VAL A 53 19.22 -1.81 10.22
N GLU A 54 18.79 -1.84 8.96
CA GLU A 54 19.19 -2.86 7.98
C GLU A 54 20.73 -2.92 7.87
N GLY A 55 21.27 -4.15 7.82
CA GLY A 55 22.69 -4.41 7.76
C GLY A 55 23.46 -4.19 9.07
N ARG A 56 22.79 -3.70 10.13
CA ARG A 56 23.41 -3.51 11.45
C ARG A 56 22.85 -4.49 12.50
N ASN A 57 21.54 -4.50 12.70
CA ASN A 57 20.87 -5.29 13.71
C ASN A 57 19.54 -5.91 13.24
N VAL A 58 19.25 -5.82 11.95
CA VAL A 58 18.19 -6.54 11.24
C VAL A 58 18.64 -6.79 9.81
N ALA A 59 18.29 -7.96 9.25
CA ALA A 59 18.46 -8.29 7.85
C ALA A 59 17.08 -8.25 7.14
N ILE A 60 17.04 -7.81 5.90
CA ILE A 60 15.82 -7.81 5.08
C ILE A 60 16.03 -8.76 3.91
N GLU A 61 15.11 -9.69 3.73
CA GLU A 61 15.04 -10.56 2.57
C GLU A 61 13.92 -10.11 1.65
N TYR A 62 14.26 -9.42 0.59
CA TYR A 62 13.29 -8.89 -0.37
C TYR A 62 12.82 -9.96 -1.34
N ARG A 63 11.50 -10.03 -1.56
CA ARG A 63 10.83 -10.83 -2.58
C ARG A 63 9.81 -9.97 -3.29
N TRP A 64 10.04 -9.73 -4.57
CA TRP A 64 9.20 -8.90 -5.42
C TRP A 64 8.57 -9.76 -6.50
N ALA A 65 7.25 -9.73 -6.61
CA ALA A 65 6.52 -10.49 -7.62
C ALA A 65 6.50 -9.81 -9.01
N ASN A 66 7.07 -8.60 -9.13
CA ASN A 66 7.18 -7.86 -10.40
C ASN A 66 5.83 -7.68 -11.14
N ASN A 67 4.75 -7.46 -10.40
CA ASN A 67 3.36 -7.34 -10.86
C ASN A 67 2.79 -8.67 -11.42
N ASP A 68 3.43 -9.79 -11.19
CA ASP A 68 2.91 -11.12 -11.48
C ASP A 68 2.45 -11.81 -10.19
N TYR A 69 1.17 -11.70 -9.90
CA TYR A 69 0.58 -12.25 -8.67
C TYR A 69 0.69 -13.77 -8.56
N THR A 70 0.90 -14.47 -9.69
CA THR A 70 1.06 -15.94 -9.69
C THR A 70 2.35 -16.40 -8.99
N GLN A 71 3.34 -15.52 -8.85
CA GLN A 71 4.59 -15.80 -8.16
C GLN A 71 4.48 -15.69 -6.62
N LEU A 72 3.49 -14.96 -6.10
CA LEU A 72 3.38 -14.68 -4.67
C LEU A 72 3.37 -15.92 -3.77
N PRO A 73 2.65 -17.03 -4.11
CA PRO A 73 2.67 -18.23 -3.26
C PRO A 73 4.06 -18.85 -3.14
N ALA A 74 4.82 -18.93 -4.23
CA ALA A 74 6.18 -19.48 -4.21
C ALA A 74 7.16 -18.61 -3.43
N LEU A 75 7.08 -17.28 -3.61
CA LEU A 75 7.90 -16.31 -2.89
C LEU A 75 7.61 -16.29 -1.37
N ALA A 76 6.34 -16.43 -1.00
CA ALA A 76 5.93 -16.53 0.41
C ALA A 76 6.43 -17.84 1.04
N ALA A 77 6.30 -18.98 0.33
CA ALA A 77 6.79 -20.29 0.79
C ALA A 77 8.32 -20.30 0.95
N GLU A 78 9.05 -19.62 0.08
CA GLU A 78 10.50 -19.45 0.21
C GLU A 78 10.85 -18.73 1.52
N LEU A 79 10.21 -17.59 1.83
CA LEU A 79 10.44 -16.86 3.09
C LEU A 79 10.11 -17.72 4.31
N ALA A 80 9.00 -18.48 4.26
CA ALA A 80 8.60 -19.39 5.33
C ALA A 80 9.63 -20.50 5.54
N THR A 81 10.15 -21.11 4.47
CA THR A 81 11.19 -22.15 4.51
C THR A 81 12.50 -21.62 5.11
N ARG A 82 12.84 -20.37 4.81
CA ARG A 82 14.02 -19.70 5.38
C ARG A 82 13.85 -19.33 6.86
N LYS A 83 12.65 -19.50 7.40
CA LYS A 83 12.31 -19.24 8.81
C LYS A 83 12.68 -17.81 9.23
N VAL A 84 12.24 -16.84 8.42
CA VAL A 84 12.36 -15.42 8.77
C VAL A 84 11.59 -15.14 10.06
N ASP A 85 11.99 -14.12 10.82
CA ASP A 85 11.37 -13.81 12.11
C ASP A 85 10.02 -13.08 11.98
N VAL A 86 9.82 -12.36 10.85
CA VAL A 86 8.57 -11.65 10.50
C VAL A 86 8.44 -11.63 8.98
N ILE A 87 7.22 -11.79 8.44
CA ILE A 87 6.92 -11.52 7.04
C ILE A 87 6.15 -10.21 6.93
N ALA A 88 6.71 -9.22 6.24
CA ALA A 88 6.00 -8.02 5.81
C ALA A 88 5.40 -8.29 4.43
N ALA A 89 4.13 -8.69 4.39
CA ALA A 89 3.38 -9.00 3.18
C ALA A 89 2.67 -7.75 2.67
N THR A 90 3.30 -7.06 1.73
CA THR A 90 2.97 -5.70 1.33
C THR A 90 2.51 -5.60 -0.12
N GLY A 91 1.88 -4.48 -0.45
CA GLY A 91 1.38 -4.18 -1.78
C GLY A 91 -0.14 -4.34 -1.88
N ASP A 92 -0.65 -5.53 -1.56
CA ASP A 92 -2.07 -5.85 -1.69
C ASP A 92 -2.51 -7.07 -0.86
N ILE A 93 -3.79 -7.43 -1.00
CA ILE A 93 -4.40 -8.59 -0.34
C ILE A 93 -3.80 -9.92 -0.84
N ALA A 94 -3.38 -10.01 -2.10
CA ALA A 94 -2.80 -11.24 -2.64
C ALA A 94 -1.49 -11.60 -1.93
N SER A 95 -0.63 -10.61 -1.67
CA SER A 95 0.61 -10.78 -0.88
C SER A 95 0.32 -11.28 0.53
N ALA A 96 -0.69 -10.68 1.20
CA ALA A 96 -1.09 -11.06 2.55
C ALA A 96 -1.64 -12.50 2.60
N ARG A 97 -2.50 -12.87 1.65
CA ARG A 97 -3.06 -14.24 1.54
C ARG A 97 -1.97 -15.27 1.23
N ALA A 98 -1.03 -14.95 0.36
CA ALA A 98 0.10 -15.83 0.06
C ALA A 98 0.95 -16.09 1.32
N ALA A 99 1.25 -15.05 2.12
CA ALA A 99 1.98 -15.21 3.37
C ALA A 99 1.20 -16.04 4.40
N LEU A 100 -0.11 -15.79 4.58
CA LEU A 100 -0.97 -16.59 5.48
C LEU A 100 -1.06 -18.05 5.08
N SER A 101 -1.09 -18.33 3.77
CA SER A 101 -1.10 -19.70 3.26
C SER A 101 0.24 -20.43 3.45
N ALA A 102 1.35 -19.67 3.49
CA ALA A 102 2.69 -20.24 3.63
C ALA A 102 3.06 -20.57 5.07
N THR A 103 2.46 -19.92 6.08
CA THR A 103 2.80 -20.14 7.48
C THR A 103 1.67 -19.76 8.45
N ALA A 104 1.47 -20.59 9.46
CA ALA A 104 0.58 -20.31 10.59
C ALA A 104 1.33 -19.79 11.84
N THR A 105 2.66 -19.76 11.82
CA THR A 105 3.49 -19.48 13.01
C THR A 105 4.37 -18.26 12.89
N ILE A 106 4.89 -17.96 11.69
CA ILE A 106 5.68 -16.75 11.49
C ILE A 106 4.74 -15.54 11.55
N PRO A 107 5.03 -14.52 12.36
CA PRO A 107 4.25 -13.29 12.39
C PRO A 107 4.18 -12.61 11.02
N ILE A 108 2.99 -12.13 10.64
CA ILE A 108 2.75 -11.46 9.37
C ILE A 108 2.26 -10.05 9.63
N ILE A 109 2.84 -9.09 8.92
CA ILE A 109 2.34 -7.72 8.86
C ILE A 109 1.93 -7.46 7.43
N PHE A 110 0.66 -7.17 7.22
CA PHE A 110 0.16 -6.84 5.88
C PHE A 110 -0.01 -5.33 5.68
N THR A 111 0.06 -4.90 4.41
CA THR A 111 -0.44 -3.59 3.96
C THR A 111 -1.45 -3.80 2.84
N VAL A 112 -2.68 -3.30 3.02
CA VAL A 112 -3.79 -3.55 2.10
C VAL A 112 -4.59 -2.30 1.81
N GLY A 113 -5.25 -2.27 0.66
CA GLY A 113 -6.08 -1.14 0.23
C GLY A 113 -7.50 -1.16 0.79
N SER A 114 -8.02 -2.32 1.19
CA SER A 114 -9.41 -2.53 1.63
C SER A 114 -9.49 -3.06 3.05
N ASP A 115 -10.73 -3.23 3.55
CA ASP A 115 -10.99 -3.92 4.80
C ASP A 115 -10.47 -5.37 4.74
N PRO A 116 -9.52 -5.77 5.61
CA PRO A 116 -8.95 -7.12 5.60
C PRO A 116 -9.89 -8.21 6.11
N VAL A 117 -10.96 -7.86 6.84
CA VAL A 117 -11.87 -8.83 7.47
C VAL A 117 -12.64 -9.66 6.44
N PRO A 118 -13.31 -9.07 5.43
CA PRO A 118 -14.03 -9.86 4.41
C PRO A 118 -13.12 -10.80 3.60
N PHE A 119 -11.82 -10.50 3.54
CA PHE A 119 -10.84 -11.34 2.84
C PHE A 119 -10.23 -12.42 3.72
N GLY A 120 -10.64 -12.52 4.99
CA GLY A 120 -10.16 -13.53 5.92
C GLY A 120 -8.71 -13.36 6.37
N LEU A 121 -8.16 -12.14 6.26
CA LEU A 121 -6.80 -11.86 6.74
C LEU A 121 -6.75 -11.77 8.27
N VAL A 122 -7.82 -11.26 8.86
CA VAL A 122 -8.03 -11.15 10.32
C VAL A 122 -9.53 -11.32 10.61
N THR A 123 -9.88 -11.68 11.83
CA THR A 123 -11.29 -11.80 12.27
C THR A 123 -11.87 -10.47 12.71
N SER A 124 -11.03 -9.55 13.17
CA SER A 124 -11.40 -8.22 13.67
C SER A 124 -10.25 -7.23 13.53
N LEU A 125 -10.58 -5.96 13.26
CA LEU A 125 -9.58 -4.90 13.17
C LEU A 125 -8.99 -4.54 14.55
N SER A 126 -9.81 -4.59 15.59
CA SER A 126 -9.40 -4.21 16.97
C SER A 126 -8.62 -5.30 17.68
N ARG A 127 -8.91 -6.57 17.36
CA ARG A 127 -8.24 -7.76 17.89
C ARG A 127 -8.05 -8.77 16.78
N PRO A 128 -7.00 -8.63 15.97
CA PRO A 128 -6.67 -9.64 14.98
C PRO A 128 -6.28 -10.93 15.69
N ASP A 129 -6.95 -12.04 15.34
CA ASP A 129 -6.59 -13.35 15.84
C ASP A 129 -5.51 -13.98 14.95
N GLY A 130 -4.77 -14.96 15.52
CA GLY A 130 -3.76 -15.69 14.78
C GLY A 130 -2.42 -14.95 14.70
N ASN A 131 -1.71 -15.17 13.58
CA ASN A 131 -0.35 -14.67 13.36
C ASN A 131 -0.24 -13.43 12.47
N ALA A 132 -1.36 -12.78 12.13
CA ALA A 132 -1.36 -11.62 11.23
C ALA A 132 -1.95 -10.36 11.87
N THR A 133 -1.36 -9.22 11.54
CA THR A 133 -1.88 -7.87 11.76
C THR A 133 -1.41 -6.96 10.63
N GLY A 134 -1.70 -5.69 10.65
CA GLY A 134 -1.19 -4.80 9.61
C GLY A 134 -1.79 -3.40 9.59
N VAL A 135 -1.71 -2.80 8.41
CA VAL A 135 -2.20 -1.44 8.12
C VAL A 135 -3.09 -1.47 6.89
N THR A 136 -4.24 -0.80 6.95
CA THR A 136 -5.14 -0.64 5.81
C THR A 136 -5.28 0.81 5.41
N LEU A 137 -5.52 1.08 4.11
CA LEU A 137 -5.81 2.42 3.58
C LEU A 137 -7.31 2.72 3.50
N PHE A 138 -8.18 1.70 3.58
CA PHE A 138 -9.62 1.81 3.29
C PHE A 138 -9.92 2.50 1.96
N SER A 139 -9.06 2.28 0.95
CA SER A 139 -9.11 2.99 -0.33
C SER A 139 -10.44 2.79 -1.07
N SER A 140 -11.03 1.59 -1.00
CA SER A 140 -12.31 1.27 -1.65
C SER A 140 -13.46 2.13 -1.12
N THR A 141 -13.48 2.47 0.16
CA THR A 141 -14.51 3.32 0.79
C THR A 141 -14.45 4.77 0.31
N LEU A 142 -13.30 5.19 -0.23
CA LEU A 142 -13.08 6.55 -0.72
C LEU A 142 -13.47 6.73 -2.19
N MET A 143 -13.94 5.68 -2.89
CA MET A 143 -14.35 5.75 -4.30
C MET A 143 -15.44 6.80 -4.52
N ALA A 144 -16.45 6.84 -3.64
CA ALA A 144 -17.52 7.83 -3.72
C ALA A 144 -16.96 9.25 -3.64
N LYS A 145 -16.04 9.50 -2.71
CA LYS A 145 -15.47 10.84 -2.54
C LYS A 145 -14.59 11.26 -3.72
N ARG A 146 -13.84 10.34 -4.30
CA ARG A 146 -13.06 10.59 -5.52
C ARG A 146 -13.97 10.96 -6.71
N LEU A 147 -15.10 10.26 -6.85
CA LEU A 147 -16.09 10.57 -7.90
C LEU A 147 -16.79 11.90 -7.65
N GLU A 148 -17.07 12.28 -6.40
CA GLU A 148 -17.56 13.62 -6.06
C GLU A 148 -16.58 14.70 -6.52
N PHE A 149 -15.30 14.56 -6.18
CA PHE A 149 -14.26 15.50 -6.62
C PHE A 149 -14.14 15.55 -8.15
N LEU A 150 -14.18 14.37 -8.80
CA LEU A 150 -14.14 14.30 -10.26
C LEU A 150 -15.31 15.06 -10.89
N ARG A 151 -16.51 14.94 -10.32
CA ARG A 151 -17.69 15.72 -10.75
C ARG A 151 -17.49 17.23 -10.54
N GLU A 152 -16.86 17.65 -9.44
CA GLU A 152 -16.60 19.07 -9.16
C GLU A 152 -15.62 19.68 -10.18
N VAL A 153 -14.55 18.95 -10.55
CA VAL A 153 -13.51 19.45 -11.46
C VAL A 153 -13.83 19.22 -12.94
N ALA A 154 -14.67 18.24 -13.25
CA ALA A 154 -15.08 17.90 -14.62
C ALA A 154 -16.61 17.73 -14.71
N PRO A 155 -17.39 18.81 -14.51
CA PRO A 155 -18.85 18.72 -14.42
C PRO A 155 -19.52 18.22 -15.71
N ASN A 156 -18.87 18.37 -16.86
CA ASN A 156 -19.35 17.93 -18.17
C ASN A 156 -19.06 16.46 -18.48
N ALA A 157 -18.23 15.78 -17.68
CA ALA A 157 -17.90 14.37 -17.85
C ALA A 157 -19.09 13.49 -17.45
N ARG A 158 -19.96 13.15 -18.40
CA ARG A 158 -21.14 12.29 -18.17
C ARG A 158 -20.77 10.82 -18.06
N LEU A 159 -19.77 10.37 -18.84
CA LEU A 159 -19.24 9.02 -18.86
C LEU A 159 -17.84 9.03 -18.21
N ILE A 160 -17.66 8.22 -17.18
CA ILE A 160 -16.40 8.09 -16.44
C ILE A 160 -15.83 6.70 -16.69
N ALA A 161 -14.57 6.63 -17.12
CA ALA A 161 -13.86 5.37 -17.21
C ALA A 161 -13.30 4.99 -15.85
N LEU A 162 -13.53 3.76 -15.43
CA LEU A 162 -12.96 3.15 -14.25
C LEU A 162 -11.81 2.25 -14.71
N LEU A 163 -10.56 2.71 -14.54
CA LEU A 163 -9.37 1.93 -14.88
C LEU A 163 -9.09 0.97 -13.73
N MET A 164 -9.25 -0.32 -13.99
CA MET A 164 -9.22 -1.40 -13.00
C MET A 164 -8.24 -2.50 -13.41
N ASN A 165 -7.59 -3.11 -12.42
CA ASN A 165 -6.84 -4.34 -12.63
C ASN A 165 -7.73 -5.53 -12.23
N PRO A 166 -8.14 -6.41 -13.17
CA PRO A 166 -9.03 -7.53 -12.88
C PRO A 166 -8.38 -8.62 -12.00
N ASP A 167 -7.04 -8.67 -11.94
CA ASP A 167 -6.31 -9.62 -11.11
C ASP A 167 -6.15 -9.15 -9.65
N ASN A 168 -6.51 -7.88 -9.36
CA ASN A 168 -6.50 -7.36 -8.00
C ASN A 168 -7.72 -7.90 -7.22
N LEU A 169 -7.47 -8.49 -6.04
CA LEU A 169 -8.53 -9.08 -5.22
C LEU A 169 -9.57 -8.06 -4.73
N ASN A 170 -9.28 -6.76 -4.77
CA ASN A 170 -10.24 -5.70 -4.47
C ASN A 170 -11.18 -5.38 -5.64
N TYR A 171 -10.96 -5.93 -6.83
CA TYR A 171 -11.65 -5.57 -8.07
C TYR A 171 -13.17 -5.48 -7.91
N GLU A 172 -13.82 -6.54 -7.44
CA GLU A 172 -15.27 -6.59 -7.28
C GLU A 172 -15.80 -5.55 -6.28
N VAL A 173 -15.08 -5.36 -5.18
CA VAL A 173 -15.41 -4.36 -4.14
C VAL A 173 -15.31 -2.96 -4.72
N ASP A 174 -14.23 -2.67 -5.45
CA ASP A 174 -13.95 -1.36 -6.04
C ASP A 174 -14.95 -1.03 -7.15
N VAL A 175 -15.25 -1.99 -8.04
CA VAL A 175 -16.27 -1.84 -9.09
C VAL A 175 -17.62 -1.50 -8.47
N LYS A 176 -18.09 -2.31 -7.52
CA LYS A 176 -19.39 -2.09 -6.86
C LYS A 176 -19.46 -0.73 -6.18
N ALA A 177 -18.40 -0.33 -5.49
CA ALA A 177 -18.33 0.97 -4.81
C ALA A 177 -18.36 2.14 -5.82
N ALA A 178 -17.55 2.06 -6.88
CA ALA A 178 -17.45 3.11 -7.88
C ALA A 178 -18.75 3.25 -8.71
N GLU A 179 -19.33 2.16 -9.20
CA GLU A 179 -20.58 2.18 -9.94
C GLU A 179 -21.76 2.68 -9.09
N GLY A 180 -21.83 2.23 -7.82
CA GLY A 180 -22.86 2.69 -6.89
C GLY A 180 -22.80 4.19 -6.67
N ALA A 181 -21.58 4.71 -6.43
CA ALA A 181 -21.35 6.14 -6.24
C ALA A 181 -21.64 6.95 -7.51
N ALA A 182 -21.18 6.49 -8.68
CA ALA A 182 -21.41 7.16 -9.96
C ALA A 182 -22.92 7.28 -10.27
N ARG A 183 -23.70 6.21 -10.07
CA ARG A 183 -25.18 6.24 -10.22
C ARG A 183 -25.80 7.28 -9.28
N GLY A 184 -25.38 7.35 -8.01
CA GLY A 184 -25.85 8.36 -7.06
C GLY A 184 -25.53 9.79 -7.47
N LEU A 185 -24.47 9.99 -8.26
CA LEU A 185 -24.07 11.29 -8.81
C LEU A 185 -24.66 11.58 -10.20
N GLY A 186 -25.52 10.70 -10.74
CA GLY A 186 -26.09 10.83 -12.08
C GLY A 186 -25.06 10.68 -13.21
N ARG A 187 -24.01 9.87 -12.98
CA ARG A 187 -22.94 9.59 -13.95
C ARG A 187 -23.02 8.15 -14.45
N GLN A 188 -22.63 7.95 -15.70
CA GLN A 188 -22.42 6.63 -16.29
C GLN A 188 -20.96 6.22 -16.11
N THR A 189 -20.73 4.91 -16.03
CA THR A 189 -19.38 4.35 -15.94
C THR A 189 -19.14 3.31 -17.02
N ILE A 190 -17.90 3.21 -17.44
CA ILE A 190 -17.37 2.06 -18.18
C ILE A 190 -16.17 1.51 -17.41
N ILE A 191 -16.10 0.21 -17.35
CA ILE A 191 -14.93 -0.46 -16.79
C ILE A 191 -13.94 -0.70 -17.93
N VAL A 192 -12.68 -0.33 -17.69
CA VAL A 192 -11.57 -0.58 -18.61
C VAL A 192 -10.48 -1.29 -17.84
N HIS A 193 -10.00 -2.39 -18.38
CA HIS A 193 -9.06 -3.25 -17.72
C HIS A 193 -7.61 -3.00 -18.19
N ALA A 194 -6.67 -3.08 -17.24
CA ALA A 194 -5.26 -3.26 -17.51
C ALA A 194 -4.65 -4.08 -16.36
N LYS A 195 -4.14 -5.27 -16.67
CA LYS A 195 -3.49 -6.20 -15.71
C LYS A 195 -1.97 -6.21 -15.83
N SER A 196 -1.44 -5.52 -16.82
CA SER A 196 -0.01 -5.38 -17.04
C SER A 196 0.34 -3.96 -17.50
N PRO A 197 1.60 -3.52 -17.34
CA PRO A 197 2.05 -2.23 -17.87
C PRO A 197 1.79 -2.06 -19.38
N ALA A 198 1.89 -3.15 -20.17
CA ALA A 198 1.67 -3.12 -21.62
C ALA A 198 0.21 -2.83 -21.99
N GLU A 199 -0.74 -3.23 -21.16
CA GLU A 199 -2.17 -3.03 -21.42
C GLU A 199 -2.66 -1.61 -21.10
N ILE A 200 -1.86 -0.80 -20.39
CA ILE A 200 -2.27 0.57 -20.02
C ILE A 200 -2.53 1.46 -21.23
N ASP A 201 -1.69 1.39 -22.29
CA ASP A 201 -1.90 2.19 -23.49
C ASP A 201 -3.17 1.76 -24.21
N VAL A 202 -3.38 0.45 -24.36
CA VAL A 202 -4.60 -0.12 -24.96
C VAL A 202 -5.84 0.32 -24.19
N ALA A 203 -5.74 0.36 -22.85
CA ALA A 203 -6.82 0.85 -22.00
C ALA A 203 -7.15 2.32 -22.27
N PHE A 204 -6.15 3.20 -22.44
CA PHE A 204 -6.38 4.61 -22.77
C PHE A 204 -6.92 4.81 -24.17
N ASP A 205 -6.47 4.00 -25.15
CA ASP A 205 -7.08 3.99 -26.50
C ASP A 205 -8.58 3.64 -26.42
N ALA A 206 -8.93 2.59 -25.66
CA ALA A 206 -10.33 2.20 -25.46
C ALA A 206 -11.16 3.27 -24.75
N ILE A 207 -10.59 3.95 -23.73
CA ILE A 207 -11.22 5.07 -23.03
C ILE A 207 -11.55 6.19 -24.00
N SER A 208 -10.60 6.54 -24.86
CA SER A 208 -10.78 7.59 -25.89
C SER A 208 -11.83 7.22 -26.92
N GLN A 209 -11.79 5.99 -27.46
CA GLN A 209 -12.77 5.50 -28.43
C GLN A 209 -14.21 5.49 -27.89
N LYS A 210 -14.36 5.24 -26.58
CA LYS A 210 -15.67 5.27 -25.92
C LYS A 210 -16.10 6.67 -25.47
N HIS A 211 -15.31 7.70 -25.79
CA HIS A 211 -15.58 9.10 -25.45
C HIS A 211 -15.84 9.33 -23.96
N ALA A 212 -15.11 8.63 -23.08
CA ALA A 212 -15.17 8.93 -21.67
C ALA A 212 -14.61 10.33 -21.39
N GLY A 213 -15.34 11.11 -20.61
CA GLY A 213 -14.97 12.50 -20.31
C GLY A 213 -14.03 12.65 -19.12
N ALA A 214 -13.77 11.56 -18.38
CA ALA A 214 -12.87 11.54 -17.23
C ALA A 214 -12.48 10.11 -16.86
N VAL A 215 -11.43 9.95 -16.06
CA VAL A 215 -10.93 8.65 -15.61
C VAL A 215 -10.78 8.64 -14.09
N LEU A 216 -11.22 7.55 -13.46
CA LEU A 216 -10.85 7.19 -12.09
C LEU A 216 -9.93 5.98 -12.13
N ILE A 217 -8.72 6.11 -11.59
CA ILE A 217 -7.76 5.02 -11.45
C ILE A 217 -7.96 4.37 -10.09
N ALA A 218 -8.24 3.06 -10.10
CA ALA A 218 -8.39 2.27 -8.88
C ALA A 218 -7.07 2.09 -8.11
N SER A 219 -7.19 1.72 -6.85
CA SER A 219 -6.03 1.43 -5.99
C SER A 219 -5.38 0.11 -6.39
N ASP A 220 -4.18 0.20 -6.98
CA ASP A 220 -3.42 -0.95 -7.42
C ASP A 220 -1.91 -0.64 -7.42
N PRO A 221 -1.05 -1.54 -6.91
CA PRO A 221 0.40 -1.33 -6.89
C PRO A 221 1.01 -1.18 -8.28
N MET A 222 0.54 -1.92 -9.28
CA MET A 222 1.03 -1.84 -10.65
C MET A 222 0.71 -0.46 -11.23
N PHE A 223 -0.51 0.06 -11.05
CA PHE A 223 -0.87 1.42 -11.51
C PHE A 223 0.00 2.48 -10.82
N LEU A 224 0.25 2.36 -9.51
CA LEU A 224 1.13 3.30 -8.83
C LEU A 224 2.57 3.24 -9.35
N GLY A 225 3.05 2.05 -9.66
CA GLY A 225 4.34 1.85 -10.31
C GLY A 225 4.42 2.47 -11.71
N GLN A 226 3.29 2.66 -12.39
CA GLN A 226 3.17 3.24 -13.73
C GLN A 226 2.61 4.67 -13.72
N ARG A 227 2.64 5.35 -12.57
CA ARG A 227 2.04 6.69 -12.40
C ARG A 227 2.51 7.73 -13.41
N ASP A 228 3.80 7.73 -13.75
CA ASP A 228 4.35 8.67 -14.72
C ASP A 228 3.80 8.42 -16.14
N ARG A 229 3.68 7.14 -16.53
CA ARG A 229 3.05 6.72 -17.78
C ARG A 229 1.57 7.08 -17.81
N LEU A 230 0.85 6.81 -16.73
CA LEU A 230 -0.57 7.14 -16.59
C LEU A 230 -0.82 8.64 -16.67
N ALA A 231 0.02 9.45 -16.05
CA ALA A 231 -0.02 10.91 -16.13
C ALA A 231 0.25 11.41 -17.57
N ALA A 232 1.25 10.84 -18.26
CA ALA A 232 1.57 11.17 -19.63
C ALA A 232 0.42 10.82 -20.60
N LEU A 233 -0.22 9.68 -20.42
CA LEU A 233 -1.40 9.28 -21.21
C LEU A 233 -2.61 10.18 -20.92
N ALA A 234 -2.86 10.50 -19.64
CA ALA A 234 -3.91 11.45 -19.27
C ALA A 234 -3.73 12.81 -19.97
N ALA A 235 -2.50 13.31 -20.01
CA ALA A 235 -2.18 14.55 -20.72
C ALA A 235 -2.34 14.41 -22.24
N ARG A 236 -1.86 13.32 -22.85
CA ARG A 236 -1.98 13.04 -24.29
C ARG A 236 -3.43 12.99 -24.77
N TYR A 237 -4.31 12.35 -23.99
CA TYR A 237 -5.73 12.22 -24.33
C TYR A 237 -6.59 13.36 -23.77
N VAL A 238 -5.97 14.37 -23.13
CA VAL A 238 -6.66 15.53 -22.53
C VAL A 238 -7.76 15.09 -21.57
N LEU A 239 -7.49 14.09 -20.74
CA LEU A 239 -8.47 13.50 -19.82
C LEU A 239 -8.23 13.98 -18.38
N PRO A 240 -9.25 14.53 -17.69
CA PRO A 240 -9.23 14.70 -16.24
C PRO A 240 -9.15 13.33 -15.55
N VAL A 241 -8.13 13.15 -14.73
CA VAL A 241 -7.91 11.89 -14.01
C VAL A 241 -7.89 12.15 -12.52
N VAL A 242 -8.58 11.29 -11.75
CA VAL A 242 -8.52 11.23 -10.29
C VAL A 242 -7.96 9.88 -9.86
N SER A 243 -7.08 9.89 -8.85
CA SER A 243 -6.50 8.68 -8.29
C SER A 243 -6.47 8.71 -6.76
N TRP A 244 -5.81 7.73 -6.15
CA TRP A 244 -5.99 7.39 -4.74
C TRP A 244 -4.85 7.85 -3.81
N THR A 245 -3.71 8.28 -4.34
CA THR A 245 -2.57 8.70 -3.52
C THR A 245 -1.81 9.86 -4.17
N ARG A 246 -1.17 10.67 -3.33
CA ARG A 246 -0.43 11.89 -3.65
C ARG A 246 0.55 11.72 -4.81
N GLU A 247 1.22 10.58 -4.88
CA GLU A 247 2.25 10.29 -5.89
C GLU A 247 1.73 10.42 -7.32
N PHE A 248 0.45 10.16 -7.56
CA PHE A 248 -0.18 10.39 -8.87
C PHE A 248 -0.30 11.88 -9.21
N ALA A 249 -0.72 12.71 -8.26
CA ALA A 249 -0.82 14.14 -8.50
C ALA A 249 0.56 14.76 -8.74
N VAL A 250 1.59 14.30 -8.02
CA VAL A 250 2.99 14.70 -8.23
C VAL A 250 3.49 14.30 -9.63
N ALA A 251 3.10 13.12 -10.12
CA ALA A 251 3.42 12.65 -11.48
C ALA A 251 2.69 13.41 -12.59
N GLY A 252 1.67 14.22 -12.27
CA GLY A 252 0.94 15.03 -13.24
C GLY A 252 -0.53 14.65 -13.44
N VAL A 253 -1.08 13.73 -12.64
CA VAL A 253 -2.54 13.48 -12.59
C VAL A 253 -3.23 14.70 -11.97
N LEU A 254 -4.44 15.03 -12.43
CA LEU A 254 -5.16 16.23 -12.04
C LEU A 254 -5.41 16.33 -10.54
N LEU A 255 -5.84 15.23 -9.92
CA LEU A 255 -6.23 15.21 -8.52
C LEU A 255 -6.01 13.82 -7.92
N SER A 256 -5.61 13.79 -6.66
CA SER A 256 -5.62 12.57 -5.86
C SER A 256 -6.32 12.81 -4.52
N TYR A 257 -7.02 11.78 -4.05
CA TYR A 257 -7.62 11.78 -2.71
C TYR A 257 -7.47 10.42 -2.04
N GLY A 258 -6.80 10.40 -0.91
CA GLY A 258 -6.61 9.18 -0.13
C GLY A 258 -5.57 9.32 0.97
N THR A 259 -5.13 8.19 1.48
CA THR A 259 -4.13 8.12 2.55
C THR A 259 -2.71 8.09 1.97
N SER A 260 -1.77 8.62 2.73
CA SER A 260 -0.34 8.52 2.40
C SER A 260 0.14 7.07 2.41
N ILE A 261 0.59 6.58 1.26
CA ILE A 261 1.19 5.25 1.15
C ILE A 261 2.51 5.15 1.92
N VAL A 262 3.27 6.24 1.97
CA VAL A 262 4.51 6.35 2.75
C VAL A 262 4.23 6.17 4.24
N TRP A 263 3.15 6.78 4.74
CA TRP A 263 2.70 6.57 6.13
C TRP A 263 2.40 5.08 6.37
N MET A 264 1.60 4.44 5.51
CA MET A 264 1.22 3.03 5.66
C MET A 264 2.43 2.10 5.79
N TYR A 265 3.41 2.26 4.91
CA TYR A 265 4.61 1.40 4.95
C TYR A 265 5.52 1.71 6.14
N ARG A 266 5.58 2.97 6.58
CA ARG A 266 6.30 3.34 7.82
C ARG A 266 5.68 2.68 9.05
N GLU A 267 4.35 2.72 9.17
CA GLU A 267 3.64 2.05 10.27
C GLU A 267 3.83 0.52 10.23
N ALA A 268 3.82 -0.09 9.04
CA ALA A 268 4.14 -1.50 8.89
C ALA A 268 5.57 -1.82 9.39
N GLY A 269 6.54 -0.95 9.12
CA GLY A 269 7.91 -1.05 9.64
C GLY A 269 7.98 -0.93 11.16
N ILE A 270 7.22 -0.01 11.74
CA ILE A 270 7.10 0.13 13.20
C ILE A 270 6.52 -1.15 13.82
N TYR A 271 5.47 -1.72 13.21
CA TYR A 271 4.87 -2.97 13.67
C TYR A 271 5.83 -4.15 13.56
N ALA A 272 6.60 -4.25 12.46
CA ALA A 272 7.65 -5.25 12.30
C ALA A 272 8.66 -5.18 13.45
N GLY A 273 9.15 -4.00 13.76
CA GLY A 273 10.09 -3.81 14.86
C GLY A 273 9.50 -4.08 16.24
N ARG A 274 8.20 -3.79 16.46
CA ARG A 274 7.51 -4.16 17.72
C ARG A 274 7.40 -5.68 17.87
N ILE A 275 7.11 -6.40 16.79
CA ILE A 275 7.05 -7.86 16.80
C ILE A 275 8.43 -8.46 17.04
N LEU A 276 9.48 -7.93 16.41
CA LEU A 276 10.86 -8.34 16.70
C LEU A 276 11.28 -8.11 18.16
N LYS A 277 10.60 -7.19 18.88
CA LYS A 277 10.75 -6.97 20.33
C LYS A 277 9.84 -7.86 21.18
N GLY A 278 9.09 -8.79 20.58
CA GLY A 278 8.26 -9.76 21.29
C GLY A 278 6.76 -9.42 21.36
N ALA A 279 6.28 -8.36 20.72
CA ALA A 279 4.84 -8.13 20.60
C ALA A 279 4.20 -9.21 19.71
N ARG A 280 3.01 -9.69 20.07
CA ARG A 280 2.28 -10.64 19.24
C ARG A 280 1.39 -9.89 18.23
N PRO A 281 1.21 -10.41 17.01
CA PRO A 281 0.25 -9.83 16.06
C PRO A 281 -1.16 -9.65 16.64
N SER A 282 -1.65 -10.61 17.41
CA SER A 282 -2.96 -10.56 18.08
C SER A 282 -3.14 -9.40 19.07
N ASP A 283 -2.04 -8.83 19.59
CA ASP A 283 -2.06 -7.71 20.54
C ASP A 283 -1.94 -6.35 19.82
N LEU A 284 -1.74 -6.36 18.51
CA LEU A 284 -1.58 -5.17 17.67
C LEU A 284 -2.84 -4.98 16.79
N PRO A 285 -3.70 -4.00 17.08
CA PRO A 285 -4.85 -3.71 16.23
C PRO A 285 -4.43 -3.44 14.78
N VAL A 286 -5.27 -3.81 13.81
CA VAL A 286 -5.05 -3.36 12.43
C VAL A 286 -5.17 -1.84 12.39
N MET A 287 -4.09 -1.19 11.97
CA MET A 287 -4.02 0.26 11.94
C MET A 287 -4.83 0.80 10.76
N GLN A 288 -5.61 1.84 11.06
CA GLN A 288 -6.45 2.53 10.11
C GLN A 288 -5.97 3.98 9.94
N PRO A 289 -6.13 4.58 8.75
CA PRO A 289 -5.76 5.97 8.55
C PRO A 289 -6.68 6.91 9.34
N THR A 290 -6.10 7.94 9.92
CA THR A 290 -6.82 9.04 10.57
C THR A 290 -6.78 10.31 9.73
N LYS A 291 -5.97 10.34 8.67
CA LYS A 291 -5.80 11.47 7.77
C LYS A 291 -5.94 11.04 6.33
N PHE A 292 -6.72 11.81 5.58
CA PHE A 292 -6.84 11.72 4.12
C PHE A 292 -6.33 13.02 3.51
N GLU A 293 -5.65 12.93 2.38
CA GLU A 293 -5.02 14.06 1.72
C GLU A 293 -5.68 14.30 0.35
N LEU A 294 -6.15 15.53 0.14
CA LEU A 294 -6.60 16.03 -1.15
C LEU A 294 -5.46 16.82 -1.78
N VAL A 295 -4.91 16.32 -2.88
CA VAL A 295 -3.85 16.99 -3.62
C VAL A 295 -4.34 17.34 -5.01
N ILE A 296 -4.15 18.60 -5.42
CA ILE A 296 -4.61 19.13 -6.70
C ILE A 296 -3.40 19.65 -7.48
N ASN A 297 -3.29 19.24 -8.75
CA ASN A 297 -2.27 19.73 -9.66
C ASN A 297 -2.83 20.82 -10.58
N LEU A 298 -2.50 22.08 -10.29
CA LEU A 298 -2.96 23.24 -11.07
C LEU A 298 -2.29 23.35 -12.43
N LYS A 299 -1.04 22.84 -12.59
CA LYS A 299 -0.43 22.77 -13.94
C LYS A 299 -1.27 21.90 -14.86
N THR A 300 -1.68 20.75 -14.37
CA THR A 300 -2.55 19.82 -15.10
C THR A 300 -3.93 20.42 -15.33
N ALA A 301 -4.53 21.05 -14.33
CA ALA A 301 -5.80 21.74 -14.51
C ALA A 301 -5.73 22.79 -15.64
N LYS A 302 -4.68 23.61 -15.62
CA LYS A 302 -4.44 24.64 -16.65
C LYS A 302 -4.24 24.03 -18.05
N SER A 303 -3.48 22.95 -18.17
CA SER A 303 -3.25 22.27 -19.47
C SER A 303 -4.52 21.64 -20.04
N LEU A 304 -5.45 21.21 -19.16
CA LEU A 304 -6.75 20.66 -19.51
C LEU A 304 -7.81 21.75 -19.77
N GLY A 305 -7.48 23.05 -19.60
CA GLY A 305 -8.45 24.14 -19.68
C GLY A 305 -9.51 24.13 -18.59
N LEU A 306 -9.22 23.50 -17.45
CA LEU A 306 -10.14 23.37 -16.33
C LEU A 306 -9.93 24.46 -15.28
N THR A 307 -11.03 25.01 -14.79
CA THR A 307 -11.02 25.92 -13.63
C THR A 307 -11.39 25.14 -12.40
N ILE A 308 -10.48 25.07 -11.43
CA ILE A 308 -10.74 24.39 -10.15
C ILE A 308 -11.58 25.33 -9.27
N PRO A 309 -12.72 24.86 -8.76
CA PRO A 309 -13.56 25.67 -7.86
C PRO A 309 -12.80 26.12 -6.63
N GLN A 310 -12.97 27.39 -6.22
CA GLN A 310 -12.32 27.94 -5.01
C GLN A 310 -12.65 27.13 -3.76
N SER A 311 -13.90 26.64 -3.64
CA SER A 311 -14.32 25.76 -2.55
C SER A 311 -13.52 24.46 -2.47
N LEU A 312 -13.04 23.95 -3.61
CA LEU A 312 -12.20 22.75 -3.65
C LEU A 312 -10.74 23.06 -3.28
N LEU A 313 -10.22 24.19 -3.75
CA LEU A 313 -8.87 24.65 -3.40
C LEU A 313 -8.73 24.89 -1.89
N LEU A 314 -9.76 25.43 -1.22
CA LEU A 314 -9.76 25.63 0.23
C LEU A 314 -9.78 24.32 1.03
N ARG A 315 -10.18 23.21 0.41
CA ARG A 315 -10.21 21.87 1.03
C ARG A 315 -8.96 21.06 0.72
N ALA A 316 -8.12 21.54 -0.19
CA ALA A 316 -6.89 20.85 -0.56
C ALA A 316 -5.85 20.93 0.56
N ASP A 317 -5.25 19.78 0.89
CA ASP A 317 -4.09 19.72 1.79
C ASP A 317 -2.82 20.18 1.06
N GLU A 318 -2.75 20.00 -0.26
CA GLU A 318 -1.63 20.42 -1.10
C GLU A 318 -2.13 20.86 -2.49
N VAL A 319 -1.53 21.94 -2.98
CA VAL A 319 -1.78 22.46 -4.33
C VAL A 319 -0.43 22.56 -5.06
N ILE A 320 -0.25 21.74 -6.10
CA ILE A 320 0.95 21.73 -6.95
C ILE A 320 0.79 22.81 -8.03
N GLN A 321 1.74 23.77 -8.03
CA GLN A 321 1.75 24.92 -8.95
C GLN A 321 2.77 24.73 -10.07
#